data_5d82c24a774523f64f0a86e8580ccb35
#
_entry.id   5d82c24a774523f64f0a86e8580ccb35
#
_cell.length_a   1.000
_cell.length_b   1.000
_cell.length_c   1.000
_cell.angle_alpha   90.00
_cell.angle_beta   90.00
_cell.angle_gamma   90.00
#
_symmetry.space_group_name_H-M   'P 1'
#
loop_
_entity.id
_entity.type
_entity.pdbx_description
1 polymer ?
#
loop_
_entity_poly.entity_id
_entity_poly.type
_entity_poly.pdbx_seq_one_letter_code
_entity_poly.pdbx_strand_id
1 'polypeptide(L)'
;MAARLRHQGLGRRFTLGFGGELDLGGLIDQQLEESVPDALLAEKAKQLRQRHPCLERRMRSAEVWGGSISSLLADATVVSLASPFTMHPHRSRVAGGGFKRDARRAHPLNVEVLLDAALDCAVLANDHALDYQEEGLADTLATLEIAGLKHAGAGEDGAAAARPAMLKVMGRNVAIFSVSAVGSGMRDAAGREMWAAAPGRGGIAHVDLHGDDAAVAAQLARLSEAVRVTKEASAVKIHLVVFSLCWAHRLEDAAAGAALDVPADVRAFARGLVDMCGASLVHGHGPSHALGCEVWHGAPILYSLGAVVSDACAGESRGAAAALRPDLSFFASVQFSGSNDVEYVELRPLCNRLLQLNPARGRDRKWLYDAMTKMSAELGGTRVVAAKDVLVLPVTTLPEYATPRPAPPRRPPPPRATGGRTAPYTALEEEEHARAAAAAAVFAPPSRPRQRPSARARTAPYTSSSRADYFGGDVELGLGSAAAKGWRPGQESPRSTPPVSPNWRAKEDRASRTFSTDPDEEVPLDELIRSLRV
;
A
#
# COMPACT_ATOMS: atom_id res chain seq x y z
N MET A 1 17.58 -38.33 9.38
CA MET A 1 17.61 -36.86 9.35
C MET A 1 16.36 -36.28 8.66
N ALA A 2 15.98 -36.70 7.47
CA ALA A 2 14.78 -36.25 6.75
C ALA A 2 13.44 -36.48 7.48
N ALA A 3 13.30 -37.55 8.27
CA ALA A 3 12.09 -37.84 9.05
C ALA A 3 11.91 -36.91 10.28
N ARG A 4 13.01 -36.42 10.87
CA ARG A 4 12.96 -35.43 11.97
C ARG A 4 12.61 -34.02 11.47
N LEU A 5 13.00 -33.67 10.25
CA LEU A 5 12.68 -32.38 9.62
C LEU A 5 11.19 -32.26 9.26
N ARG A 6 10.51 -33.37 8.96
CA ARG A 6 9.06 -33.40 8.70
C ARG A 6 8.21 -33.03 9.92
N HIS A 7 8.72 -33.26 11.15
CA HIS A 7 7.98 -32.93 12.38
C HIS A 7 8.07 -31.45 12.78
N GLN A 8 9.02 -30.68 12.20
CA GLN A 8 9.23 -29.27 12.56
C GLN A 8 8.75 -28.27 11.48
N GLY A 9 8.12 -28.74 10.39
CA GLY A 9 7.72 -27.86 9.27
C GLY A 9 8.90 -27.29 8.46
N LEU A 10 10.13 -27.46 8.93
CA LEU A 10 11.35 -27.08 8.24
C LEU A 10 11.55 -28.00 7.03
N GLY A 11 11.67 -27.44 5.83
CA GLY A 11 11.79 -28.16 4.55
C GLY A 11 10.58 -28.04 3.64
N ARG A 12 9.44 -27.48 4.12
CA ARG A 12 8.31 -27.13 3.25
C ARG A 12 8.46 -25.73 2.69
N ARG A 13 8.02 -25.52 1.47
CA ARG A 13 7.81 -24.20 0.88
C ARG A 13 6.73 -23.47 1.66
N PHE A 14 6.80 -22.14 1.69
CA PHE A 14 5.79 -21.28 2.31
C PHE A 14 5.76 -19.94 1.60
N THR A 15 4.69 -19.19 1.81
CA THR A 15 4.44 -17.91 1.18
C THR A 15 4.30 -16.79 2.21
N LEU A 16 4.84 -15.61 1.88
CA LEU A 16 4.51 -14.36 2.56
C LEU A 16 3.79 -13.44 1.57
N GLY A 17 2.62 -12.96 1.96
CA GLY A 17 1.81 -12.02 1.22
C GLY A 17 2.13 -10.58 1.60
N PHE A 18 2.20 -9.69 0.60
CA PHE A 18 2.41 -8.27 0.81
C PHE A 18 1.39 -7.48 0.00
N GLY A 19 0.65 -6.61 0.68
CA GLY A 19 -0.15 -5.57 0.06
C GLY A 19 0.52 -4.21 0.26
N GLY A 20 0.24 -3.26 -0.61
CA GLY A 20 0.70 -1.89 -0.43
C GLY A 20 -0.12 -1.14 0.63
N GLU A 21 -0.52 0.10 0.33
CA GLU A 21 -1.27 0.92 1.28
C GLU A 21 -2.72 0.44 1.45
N LEU A 22 -3.13 0.25 2.70
CA LEU A 22 -4.50 0.01 3.12
C LEU A 22 -5.02 1.26 3.83
N ASP A 23 -5.79 2.07 3.13
CA ASP A 23 -6.42 3.28 3.65
C ASP A 23 -7.93 3.04 3.81
N LEU A 24 -8.38 2.88 5.04
CA LEU A 24 -9.78 2.70 5.41
C LEU A 24 -10.47 4.02 5.81
N GLY A 25 -9.76 5.14 5.73
CA GLY A 25 -10.29 6.46 6.07
C GLY A 25 -11.20 7.05 4.99
N GLY A 26 -11.63 8.28 5.21
CA GLY A 26 -12.36 9.04 4.20
C GLY A 26 -13.70 8.45 3.82
N LEU A 27 -13.93 8.27 2.52
CA LEU A 27 -15.21 7.75 1.99
C LEU A 27 -15.41 6.26 2.31
N ILE A 28 -14.34 5.48 2.48
CA ILE A 28 -14.45 4.07 2.85
C ILE A 28 -15.03 3.96 4.26
N ASP A 29 -14.47 4.70 5.23
CA ASP A 29 -14.99 4.76 6.60
C ASP A 29 -16.47 5.17 6.61
N GLN A 30 -16.84 6.20 5.82
CA GLN A 30 -18.22 6.68 5.73
C GLN A 30 -19.17 5.72 5.01
N GLN A 31 -18.66 4.74 4.31
CA GLN A 31 -19.46 3.71 3.64
C GLN A 31 -19.58 2.43 4.49
N LEU A 32 -18.71 2.20 5.46
CA LEU A 32 -18.79 1.10 6.41
C LEU A 32 -19.93 1.30 7.43
N GLU A 33 -20.34 0.23 8.10
CA GLU A 33 -21.43 0.25 9.09
C GLU A 33 -21.11 1.20 10.24
N GLU A 34 -19.87 1.15 10.75
CA GLU A 34 -19.34 2.08 11.73
C GLU A 34 -18.47 3.15 11.05
N SER A 35 -18.61 4.41 11.46
CA SER A 35 -17.86 5.50 10.85
C SER A 35 -17.58 6.63 11.83
N VAL A 36 -16.45 7.29 11.62
CA VAL A 36 -16.09 8.50 12.37
C VAL A 36 -17.02 9.64 11.99
N PRO A 37 -17.58 10.40 12.95
CA PRO A 37 -18.39 11.58 12.65
C PRO A 37 -17.59 12.62 11.85
N ASP A 38 -17.99 12.83 10.59
CA ASP A 38 -17.47 13.88 9.71
C ASP A 38 -18.57 14.30 8.73
N ALA A 39 -19.15 15.50 8.96
CA ALA A 39 -20.30 15.98 8.19
C ALA A 39 -19.98 16.16 6.69
N LEU A 40 -18.74 16.60 6.36
CA LEU A 40 -18.34 16.81 4.98
C LEU A 40 -18.18 15.49 4.22
N LEU A 41 -17.51 14.52 4.85
CA LEU A 41 -17.33 13.19 4.26
C LEU A 41 -18.66 12.45 4.17
N ALA A 42 -19.52 12.56 5.18
CA ALA A 42 -20.86 11.96 5.16
C ALA A 42 -21.71 12.49 4.00
N GLU A 43 -21.66 13.79 3.71
CA GLU A 43 -22.37 14.36 2.55
C GLU A 43 -21.76 13.91 1.23
N LYS A 44 -20.43 13.83 1.10
CA LYS A 44 -19.77 13.26 -0.09
C LYS A 44 -20.14 11.79 -0.30
N ALA A 45 -20.15 10.98 0.76
CA ALA A 45 -20.56 9.58 0.70
C ALA A 45 -22.03 9.45 0.26
N LYS A 46 -22.93 10.32 0.74
CA LYS A 46 -24.31 10.37 0.29
C LYS A 46 -24.42 10.70 -1.19
N GLN A 47 -23.67 11.67 -1.69
CA GLN A 47 -23.63 12.00 -3.11
C GLN A 47 -23.07 10.85 -3.96
N LEU A 48 -22.07 10.11 -3.44
CA LEU A 48 -21.54 8.92 -4.09
C LEU A 48 -22.61 7.83 -4.21
N ARG A 49 -23.33 7.55 -3.12
CA ARG A 49 -24.48 6.61 -3.11
C ARG A 49 -25.57 6.99 -4.10
N GLN A 50 -25.91 8.26 -4.20
CA GLN A 50 -26.90 8.74 -5.18
C GLN A 50 -26.49 8.50 -6.64
N ARG A 51 -25.18 8.58 -6.93
CA ARG A 51 -24.63 8.33 -8.28
C ARG A 51 -24.44 6.84 -8.57
N HIS A 52 -24.25 6.03 -7.55
CA HIS A 52 -23.95 4.61 -7.66
C HIS A 52 -24.93 3.77 -6.81
N PRO A 53 -26.06 3.32 -7.37
CA PRO A 53 -27.06 2.54 -6.62
C PRO A 53 -26.53 1.28 -5.94
N CYS A 54 -25.46 0.68 -6.46
CA CYS A 54 -24.80 -0.47 -5.82
C CYS A 54 -24.20 -0.14 -4.44
N LEU A 55 -23.99 1.15 -4.12
CA LEU A 55 -23.54 1.64 -2.82
C LEU A 55 -24.69 2.16 -1.94
N GLU A 56 -25.96 1.91 -2.28
CA GLU A 56 -27.13 2.49 -1.60
C GLU A 56 -27.14 2.16 -0.10
N ARG A 57 -26.73 0.97 0.29
CA ARG A 57 -26.52 0.60 1.71
C ARG A 57 -25.08 0.75 2.14
N ARG A 58 -24.86 0.84 3.45
CA ARG A 58 -23.51 0.74 4.03
C ARG A 58 -22.91 -0.65 3.78
N MET A 59 -21.60 -0.70 3.60
CA MET A 59 -20.85 -1.93 3.38
C MET A 59 -20.51 -2.59 4.73
N ARG A 60 -20.56 -3.91 4.77
CA ARG A 60 -19.91 -4.70 5.81
C ARG A 60 -18.38 -4.72 5.57
N SER A 61 -17.62 -4.95 6.61
CA SER A 61 -16.15 -5.03 6.58
C SER A 61 -15.61 -5.95 5.46
N ALA A 62 -16.15 -7.15 5.32
CA ALA A 62 -15.75 -8.11 4.28
C ALA A 62 -16.00 -7.62 2.85
N GLU A 63 -16.95 -6.72 2.63
CA GLU A 63 -17.30 -6.22 1.29
C GLU A 63 -16.28 -5.24 0.72
N VAL A 64 -15.41 -4.66 1.56
CA VAL A 64 -14.27 -3.86 1.13
C VAL A 64 -13.35 -4.65 0.20
N TRP A 65 -13.23 -5.94 0.43
CA TRP A 65 -12.36 -6.83 -0.34
C TRP A 65 -12.95 -7.31 -1.66
N GLY A 66 -14.24 -7.01 -1.92
CA GLY A 66 -14.93 -7.37 -3.17
C GLY A 66 -14.68 -8.84 -3.56
N GLY A 67 -14.28 -9.06 -4.82
CA GLY A 67 -13.93 -10.40 -5.32
C GLY A 67 -12.48 -10.82 -5.08
N SER A 68 -11.68 -10.04 -4.33
CA SER A 68 -10.21 -10.23 -4.25
C SER A 68 -9.73 -11.02 -3.04
N ILE A 69 -10.60 -11.34 -2.07
CA ILE A 69 -10.17 -11.97 -0.81
C ILE A 69 -9.37 -13.26 -1.03
N SER A 70 -9.76 -14.08 -2.00
CA SER A 70 -9.03 -15.29 -2.38
C SER A 70 -7.67 -15.01 -3.00
N SER A 71 -7.45 -13.79 -3.53
CA SER A 71 -6.18 -13.37 -4.14
C SER A 71 -5.16 -12.94 -3.09
N LEU A 72 -5.59 -12.68 -1.85
CA LEU A 72 -4.75 -12.24 -0.75
C LEU A 72 -4.22 -13.41 0.10
N LEU A 73 -4.50 -14.65 -0.28
CA LEU A 73 -4.13 -15.83 0.48
C LEU A 73 -2.63 -16.07 0.42
N ALA A 74 -2.00 -16.11 1.60
CA ALA A 74 -0.62 -16.52 1.84
C ALA A 74 -0.56 -17.21 3.23
N ASP A 75 0.58 -17.80 3.59
CA ASP A 75 0.77 -18.39 4.92
C ASP A 75 0.90 -17.31 6.02
N ALA A 76 1.25 -16.08 5.65
CA ALA A 76 1.07 -14.87 6.46
C ALA A 76 1.06 -13.64 5.53
N THR A 77 0.29 -12.61 5.90
CA THR A 77 0.03 -11.43 5.08
C THR A 77 0.36 -10.13 5.83
N VAL A 78 1.06 -9.24 5.15
CA VAL A 78 1.52 -7.93 5.65
C VAL A 78 0.98 -6.81 4.76
N VAL A 79 0.48 -5.73 5.36
CA VAL A 79 0.02 -4.53 4.66
C VAL A 79 0.52 -3.26 5.34
N SER A 80 0.61 -2.15 4.60
CA SER A 80 0.85 -0.82 5.18
C SER A 80 -0.49 -0.19 5.55
N LEU A 81 -0.76 -0.01 6.84
CA LEU A 81 -1.98 0.63 7.31
C LEU A 81 -1.81 2.17 7.23
N ALA A 82 -2.45 2.78 6.25
CA ALA A 82 -2.34 4.21 5.93
C ALA A 82 -3.50 5.06 6.50
N SER A 83 -4.21 4.56 7.48
CA SER A 83 -5.22 5.31 8.24
C SER A 83 -5.23 4.85 9.69
N PRO A 84 -5.01 5.77 10.67
CA PRO A 84 -5.14 5.42 12.08
C PRO A 84 -6.59 5.05 12.45
N PHE A 85 -6.72 4.09 13.34
CA PHE A 85 -7.97 3.71 13.99
C PHE A 85 -8.20 4.59 15.22
N THR A 86 -8.94 5.68 15.08
CA THR A 86 -9.14 6.63 16.19
C THR A 86 -10.40 7.46 16.07
N MET A 87 -10.98 7.80 17.21
CA MET A 87 -12.03 8.82 17.33
C MET A 87 -11.45 10.20 17.72
N HIS A 88 -10.12 10.30 17.94
CA HIS A 88 -9.48 11.56 18.34
C HIS A 88 -9.77 12.67 17.30
N PRO A 89 -10.24 13.85 17.73
CA PRO A 89 -10.75 14.86 16.80
C PRO A 89 -9.66 15.74 16.17
N HIS A 90 -8.48 15.85 16.78
CA HIS A 90 -7.49 16.84 16.40
C HIS A 90 -6.47 16.29 15.40
N ARG A 91 -6.41 16.93 14.23
CA ARG A 91 -5.41 16.62 13.19
C ARG A 91 -4.02 17.10 13.58
N SER A 92 -3.02 16.39 13.11
CA SER A 92 -1.62 16.80 13.24
C SER A 92 -1.30 18.04 12.41
N ARG A 93 -0.30 18.80 12.88
CA ARG A 93 0.31 19.89 12.12
C ARG A 93 1.46 19.35 11.25
N VAL A 94 1.69 20.03 10.15
CA VAL A 94 2.78 19.73 9.21
C VAL A 94 3.59 21.01 8.93
N ALA A 95 4.71 20.88 8.24
CA ALA A 95 5.54 22.01 7.82
C ALA A 95 4.68 23.09 7.13
N GLY A 96 5.01 24.36 7.40
CA GLY A 96 4.20 25.49 6.96
C GLY A 96 3.10 25.93 7.93
N GLY A 97 2.97 25.27 9.12
CA GLY A 97 2.13 25.70 10.25
C GLY A 97 0.64 25.36 10.12
N GLY A 98 0.22 24.70 9.06
CA GLY A 98 -1.15 24.24 8.83
C GLY A 98 -1.41 22.86 9.43
N PHE A 99 -2.69 22.45 9.40
CA PHE A 99 -3.08 21.07 9.65
C PHE A 99 -2.87 20.22 8.38
N LYS A 100 -2.54 18.93 8.56
CA LYS A 100 -2.45 17.99 7.45
C LYS A 100 -3.80 17.89 6.72
N ARG A 101 -3.82 18.25 5.43
CA ARG A 101 -5.06 18.38 4.64
C ARG A 101 -5.66 17.03 4.26
N ASP A 102 -4.79 16.08 3.97
CA ASP A 102 -5.11 14.70 3.58
C ASP A 102 -5.15 13.73 4.77
N ALA A 103 -5.28 14.25 5.99
CA ALA A 103 -5.37 13.43 7.19
C ALA A 103 -6.51 12.42 7.10
N ARG A 104 -6.18 11.16 7.37
CA ARG A 104 -7.06 9.99 7.29
C ARG A 104 -7.29 9.42 8.66
N ARG A 105 -8.48 8.92 8.93
CA ARG A 105 -8.79 8.07 10.08
C ARG A 105 -9.97 7.17 9.77
N ALA A 106 -10.02 6.06 10.45
CA ALA A 106 -11.13 5.13 10.41
C ALA A 106 -11.66 4.87 11.82
N HIS A 107 -12.92 4.52 11.93
CA HIS A 107 -13.51 4.11 13.19
C HIS A 107 -12.78 2.86 13.73
N PRO A 108 -12.45 2.77 15.04
CA PRO A 108 -11.71 1.62 15.59
C PRO A 108 -12.33 0.25 15.30
N LEU A 109 -13.66 0.13 15.28
CA LEU A 109 -14.34 -1.11 14.94
C LEU A 109 -14.11 -1.56 13.50
N ASN A 110 -13.68 -0.68 12.61
CA ASN A 110 -13.32 -1.03 11.22
C ASN A 110 -12.02 -1.84 11.12
N VAL A 111 -11.36 -2.15 12.25
CA VAL A 111 -10.31 -3.17 12.31
C VAL A 111 -10.81 -4.54 11.83
N GLU A 112 -12.12 -4.79 11.88
CA GLU A 112 -12.75 -6.01 11.34
C GLU A 112 -12.43 -6.22 9.85
N VAL A 113 -12.22 -5.14 9.07
CA VAL A 113 -11.79 -5.24 7.67
C VAL A 113 -10.48 -6.01 7.54
N LEU A 114 -9.53 -5.80 8.46
CA LEU A 114 -8.25 -6.51 8.47
C LEU A 114 -8.44 -7.99 8.85
N LEU A 115 -9.32 -8.26 9.81
CA LEU A 115 -9.61 -9.61 10.29
C LEU A 115 -10.33 -10.46 9.23
N ASP A 116 -11.25 -9.86 8.48
CA ASP A 116 -11.98 -10.54 7.39
C ASP A 116 -11.06 -11.01 6.25
N ALA A 117 -9.97 -10.29 6.01
CA ALA A 117 -8.95 -10.69 5.04
C ALA A 117 -7.85 -11.58 5.66
N ALA A 118 -7.99 -11.97 6.92
CA ALA A 118 -7.00 -12.75 7.65
C ALA A 118 -5.58 -12.15 7.56
N LEU A 119 -5.48 -10.81 7.69
CA LEU A 119 -4.18 -10.13 7.73
C LEU A 119 -3.47 -10.44 9.05
N ASP A 120 -2.15 -10.66 8.99
CA ASP A 120 -1.35 -11.04 10.16
C ASP A 120 -0.58 -9.86 10.75
N CYS A 121 -0.19 -8.90 9.91
CA CYS A 121 0.64 -7.78 10.33
C CYS A 121 0.31 -6.48 9.59
N ALA A 122 0.18 -5.39 10.35
CA ALA A 122 0.09 -4.04 9.87
C ALA A 122 1.41 -3.30 10.08
N VAL A 123 2.05 -2.77 9.03
CA VAL A 123 3.19 -1.87 9.19
C VAL A 123 2.69 -0.43 9.27
N LEU A 124 3.24 0.32 10.23
CA LEU A 124 2.75 1.63 10.65
C LEU A 124 3.73 2.76 10.42
N ALA A 125 4.98 2.46 10.01
CA ALA A 125 5.93 3.51 9.65
C ALA A 125 5.55 4.10 8.29
N ASN A 126 4.64 5.06 8.29
CA ASN A 126 4.18 5.77 7.11
C ASN A 126 3.76 7.21 7.48
N ASP A 127 3.41 8.00 6.49
CA ASP A 127 3.04 9.41 6.62
C ASP A 127 1.62 9.64 7.16
N HIS A 128 0.87 8.58 7.47
CA HIS A 128 -0.48 8.67 8.03
C HIS A 128 -0.59 8.22 9.49
N ALA A 129 0.42 7.54 10.03
CA ALA A 129 0.38 6.99 11.38
C ALA A 129 0.06 8.03 12.47
N LEU A 130 0.52 9.28 12.27
CA LEU A 130 0.28 10.40 13.18
C LEU A 130 -0.68 11.45 12.61
N ASP A 131 -1.56 11.12 11.71
CA ASP A 131 -2.55 12.07 11.16
C ASP A 131 -3.42 12.72 12.25
N TYR A 132 -3.61 12.04 13.35
CA TYR A 132 -4.38 12.49 14.53
C TYR A 132 -3.54 12.48 15.81
N GLN A 133 -2.30 12.95 15.72
CA GLN A 133 -1.36 13.13 16.83
C GLN A 133 -0.93 11.80 17.50
N GLU A 134 -0.24 11.91 18.63
CA GLU A 134 0.20 10.73 19.39
C GLU A 134 -0.98 9.98 20.00
N GLU A 135 -2.07 10.67 20.33
CA GLU A 135 -3.31 10.09 20.85
C GLU A 135 -3.98 9.18 19.81
N GLY A 136 -4.04 9.62 18.54
CA GLY A 136 -4.56 8.79 17.46
C GLY A 136 -3.69 7.58 17.15
N LEU A 137 -2.37 7.73 17.30
CA LEU A 137 -1.44 6.60 17.22
C LEU A 137 -1.66 5.61 18.37
N ALA A 138 -1.80 6.11 19.61
CA ALA A 138 -2.06 5.25 20.77
C ALA A 138 -3.36 4.45 20.63
N ASP A 139 -4.44 5.08 20.15
CA ASP A 139 -5.71 4.41 19.84
C ASP A 139 -5.51 3.30 18.80
N THR A 140 -4.70 3.58 17.76
CA THR A 140 -4.42 2.62 16.69
C THR A 140 -3.65 1.40 17.21
N LEU A 141 -2.60 1.63 18.01
CA LEU A 141 -1.81 0.56 18.62
C LEU A 141 -2.69 -0.32 19.52
N ALA A 142 -3.49 0.29 20.39
CA ALA A 142 -4.42 -0.43 21.26
C ALA A 142 -5.46 -1.23 20.46
N THR A 143 -5.99 -0.67 19.38
CA THR A 143 -6.96 -1.35 18.51
C THR A 143 -6.35 -2.59 17.87
N LEU A 144 -5.13 -2.50 17.33
CA LEU A 144 -4.44 -3.64 16.70
C LEU A 144 -4.07 -4.71 17.74
N GLU A 145 -3.63 -4.32 18.94
CA GLU A 145 -3.33 -5.24 20.03
C GLU A 145 -4.57 -6.02 20.50
N ILE A 146 -5.70 -5.31 20.70
CA ILE A 146 -6.99 -5.93 21.08
C ILE A 146 -7.45 -6.91 19.99
N ALA A 147 -7.27 -6.56 18.70
CA ALA A 147 -7.59 -7.42 17.58
C ALA A 147 -6.61 -8.60 17.40
N GLY A 148 -5.49 -8.64 18.14
CA GLY A 148 -4.46 -9.66 18.03
C GLY A 148 -3.57 -9.55 16.79
N LEU A 149 -3.64 -8.43 16.08
CA LEU A 149 -2.83 -8.14 14.89
C LEU A 149 -1.43 -7.71 15.30
N LYS A 150 -0.41 -8.25 14.62
CA LYS A 150 0.96 -7.79 14.79
C LYS A 150 1.16 -6.45 14.09
N HIS A 151 2.03 -5.61 14.65
CA HIS A 151 2.39 -4.34 14.03
C HIS A 151 3.87 -4.02 14.22
N ALA A 152 4.42 -3.16 13.37
CA ALA A 152 5.81 -2.69 13.43
C ALA A 152 5.91 -1.26 12.87
N GLY A 153 6.96 -0.54 13.31
CA GLY A 153 7.32 0.74 12.72
C GLY A 153 6.72 1.97 13.39
N ALA A 154 5.88 1.78 14.41
CA ALA A 154 5.42 2.87 15.29
C ALA A 154 5.27 2.36 16.72
N GLY A 155 5.29 3.26 17.68
CA GLY A 155 5.21 2.92 19.09
C GLY A 155 5.11 4.13 20.01
N GLU A 156 4.92 3.86 21.30
CA GLU A 156 4.82 4.87 22.36
C GLU A 156 6.16 5.59 22.65
N ASP A 157 7.26 5.02 22.17
CA ASP A 157 8.59 5.61 22.24
C ASP A 157 9.50 5.05 21.11
N GLY A 158 10.75 5.54 21.04
CA GLY A 158 11.71 5.12 20.04
C GLY A 158 12.08 3.65 20.10
N ALA A 159 12.09 3.03 21.29
CA ALA A 159 12.39 1.61 21.46
C ALA A 159 11.22 0.75 20.97
N ALA A 160 9.99 1.15 21.26
CA ALA A 160 8.78 0.50 20.80
C ALA A 160 8.66 0.58 19.27
N ALA A 161 8.85 1.77 18.69
CA ALA A 161 8.78 1.98 17.24
C ALA A 161 9.84 1.18 16.46
N ALA A 162 11.03 0.96 17.04
CA ALA A 162 12.11 0.20 16.41
C ALA A 162 11.95 -1.33 16.50
N ARG A 163 11.03 -1.83 17.34
CA ARG A 163 10.81 -3.27 17.48
C ARG A 163 10.18 -3.87 16.22
N PRO A 164 10.69 -5.03 15.73
CA PRO A 164 10.03 -5.73 14.63
C PRO A 164 8.78 -6.46 15.11
N ALA A 165 7.82 -6.61 14.20
CA ALA A 165 6.76 -7.60 14.35
C ALA A 165 7.34 -9.01 14.15
N MET A 166 7.06 -9.91 15.08
CA MET A 166 7.50 -11.30 15.01
C MET A 166 6.35 -12.19 14.55
N LEU A 167 6.48 -12.76 13.35
CA LEU A 167 5.52 -13.72 12.80
C LEU A 167 6.09 -15.15 12.87
N LYS A 168 5.23 -16.10 13.14
CA LYS A 168 5.56 -17.53 13.08
C LYS A 168 4.82 -18.17 11.91
N VAL A 169 5.53 -18.47 10.83
CA VAL A 169 4.98 -18.92 9.55
C VAL A 169 5.56 -20.29 9.23
N MET A 170 4.72 -21.32 9.16
CA MET A 170 5.13 -22.69 8.82
C MET A 170 6.37 -23.18 9.59
N GLY A 171 6.45 -22.83 10.89
CA GLY A 171 7.58 -23.21 11.79
C GLY A 171 8.80 -22.30 11.68
N ARG A 172 8.74 -21.21 10.93
CA ARG A 172 9.80 -20.20 10.80
C ARG A 172 9.43 -18.94 11.54
N ASN A 173 10.43 -18.28 12.13
CA ASN A 173 10.27 -16.97 12.75
C ASN A 173 10.74 -15.91 11.77
N VAL A 174 9.85 -15.00 11.40
CA VAL A 174 10.05 -13.89 10.48
C VAL A 174 10.01 -12.60 11.28
N ALA A 175 11.08 -11.81 11.21
CA ALA A 175 11.13 -10.47 11.82
C ALA A 175 10.82 -9.42 10.74
N ILE A 176 9.76 -8.65 10.95
CA ILE A 176 9.34 -7.57 10.06
C ILE A 176 9.67 -6.24 10.71
N PHE A 177 10.69 -5.56 10.20
CA PHE A 177 11.00 -4.18 10.55
C PHE A 177 10.26 -3.24 9.61
N SER A 178 9.80 -2.10 10.13
CA SER A 178 9.18 -1.07 9.29
C SER A 178 9.79 0.29 9.62
N VAL A 179 10.16 1.04 8.58
CA VAL A 179 10.75 2.36 8.67
C VAL A 179 10.15 3.29 7.63
N SER A 180 10.12 4.60 7.93
CA SER A 180 9.61 5.62 7.02
C SER A 180 10.65 6.69 6.75
N ALA A 181 10.87 7.00 5.48
CA ALA A 181 11.61 8.17 5.05
C ALA A 181 10.73 9.44 4.98
N VAL A 182 9.44 9.29 5.25
CA VAL A 182 8.45 10.36 5.21
C VAL A 182 7.97 10.69 6.61
N GLY A 183 7.78 11.97 6.91
CA GLY A 183 7.35 12.48 8.21
C GLY A 183 6.54 13.78 8.07
N SER A 184 6.48 14.56 9.14
CA SER A 184 5.78 15.84 9.17
C SER A 184 6.44 16.95 8.34
N GLY A 185 7.70 16.78 7.99
CA GLY A 185 8.57 17.83 7.45
C GLY A 185 8.98 18.89 8.49
N MET A 186 8.56 18.75 9.76
CA MET A 186 8.95 19.63 10.87
C MET A 186 10.05 18.99 11.70
N ARG A 187 10.91 19.82 12.29
CA ARG A 187 11.99 19.34 13.17
C ARG A 187 11.86 19.91 14.58
N ASP A 188 12.17 19.10 15.59
CA ASP A 188 12.23 19.52 16.98
C ASP A 188 13.51 20.35 17.27
N ALA A 189 13.64 20.83 18.50
CA ALA A 189 14.81 21.62 18.94
C ALA A 189 16.15 20.87 18.81
N ALA A 190 16.12 19.55 18.76
CA ALA A 190 17.30 18.69 18.52
C ALA A 190 17.50 18.35 17.03
N GLY A 191 16.73 18.96 16.12
CA GLY A 191 16.82 18.73 14.68
C GLY A 191 16.20 17.42 14.20
N ARG A 192 15.48 16.68 15.06
CA ARG A 192 14.84 15.41 14.71
C ARG A 192 13.49 15.67 14.07
N GLU A 193 13.07 14.80 13.14
CA GLU A 193 11.71 14.80 12.58
C GLU A 193 10.68 14.70 13.72
N MET A 194 9.65 15.56 13.67
CA MET A 194 8.66 15.66 14.73
C MET A 194 7.84 14.38 14.92
N TRP A 195 7.57 13.65 13.85
CA TRP A 195 6.84 12.37 13.91
C TRP A 195 7.74 11.18 14.22
N ALA A 196 9.07 11.37 14.24
CA ALA A 196 9.98 10.32 14.66
C ALA A 196 9.79 10.03 16.16
N ALA A 197 9.60 8.77 16.49
CA ALA A 197 9.55 8.31 17.87
C ALA A 197 10.86 8.61 18.59
N ALA A 198 10.76 9.02 19.86
CA ALA A 198 11.89 9.39 20.69
C ALA A 198 11.65 8.93 22.13
N PRO A 199 12.66 8.99 23.04
CA PRO A 199 12.41 8.73 24.45
C PRO A 199 11.31 9.62 25.01
N GLY A 200 10.22 9.01 25.50
CA GLY A 200 9.06 9.70 26.06
C GLY A 200 8.16 10.41 25.02
N ARG A 201 8.31 10.10 23.74
CA ARG A 201 7.46 10.61 22.66
C ARG A 201 7.12 9.49 21.70
N GLY A 202 5.81 9.24 21.53
CA GLY A 202 5.28 8.30 20.55
C GLY A 202 5.54 8.77 19.11
N GLY A 203 5.59 7.81 18.17
CA GLY A 203 5.83 8.16 16.78
C GLY A 203 6.23 6.96 15.93
N ILE A 204 6.80 7.26 14.76
CA ILE A 204 7.25 6.28 13.77
C ILE A 204 8.76 6.04 13.84
N ALA A 205 9.18 4.86 13.38
CA ALA A 205 10.59 4.57 13.12
C ALA A 205 11.02 5.31 11.84
N HIS A 206 11.60 6.50 12.01
CA HIS A 206 11.96 7.39 10.91
C HIS A 206 13.42 7.22 10.47
N VAL A 207 13.65 7.34 9.16
CA VAL A 207 14.97 7.43 8.50
C VAL A 207 15.00 8.66 7.59
N ASP A 208 16.17 9.30 7.48
CA ASP A 208 16.35 10.47 6.61
C ASP A 208 17.20 10.07 5.40
N LEU A 209 16.61 10.06 4.21
CA LEU A 209 17.31 9.71 2.96
C LEU A 209 17.95 10.92 2.28
N HIS A 210 17.69 12.14 2.77
CA HIS A 210 18.20 13.38 2.16
C HIS A 210 19.53 13.85 2.80
N GLY A 211 20.10 13.07 3.72
CA GLY A 211 21.42 13.30 4.27
C GLY A 211 22.54 13.03 3.26
N ASP A 212 23.77 13.38 3.64
CA ASP A 212 24.95 12.93 2.90
C ASP A 212 25.12 11.40 3.01
N ASP A 213 25.99 10.83 2.18
CA ASP A 213 26.22 9.38 2.12
C ASP A 213 26.65 8.82 3.50
N ALA A 214 27.37 9.59 4.31
CA ALA A 214 27.81 9.18 5.64
C ALA A 214 26.63 9.10 6.62
N ALA A 215 25.69 10.05 6.56
CA ALA A 215 24.48 10.05 7.37
C ALA A 215 23.56 8.87 7.01
N VAL A 216 23.40 8.59 5.72
CA VAL A 216 22.63 7.45 5.23
C VAL A 216 23.27 6.13 5.67
N ALA A 217 24.61 6.00 5.52
CA ALA A 217 25.36 4.82 5.97
C ALA A 217 25.26 4.60 7.49
N ALA A 218 25.28 5.68 8.29
CA ALA A 218 25.09 5.59 9.74
C ALA A 218 23.69 5.09 10.12
N GLN A 219 22.66 5.44 9.36
CA GLN A 219 21.31 4.92 9.59
C GLN A 219 21.20 3.44 9.24
N LEU A 220 21.78 3.01 8.12
CA LEU A 220 21.86 1.59 7.77
C LEU A 220 22.63 0.79 8.82
N ALA A 221 23.74 1.32 9.34
CA ALA A 221 24.49 0.69 10.43
C ALA A 221 23.64 0.55 11.71
N ARG A 222 22.86 1.58 12.07
CA ARG A 222 21.93 1.52 13.21
C ARG A 222 20.84 0.46 13.00
N LEU A 223 20.28 0.34 11.80
CA LEU A 223 19.28 -0.69 11.47
C LEU A 223 19.90 -2.09 11.50
N SER A 224 21.12 -2.25 10.98
CA SER A 224 21.88 -3.49 11.06
C SER A 224 22.12 -3.91 12.51
N GLU A 225 22.48 -2.96 13.37
CA GLU A 225 22.64 -3.20 14.81
C GLU A 225 21.31 -3.60 15.47
N ALA A 226 20.20 -2.96 15.12
CA ALA A 226 18.88 -3.34 15.61
C ALA A 226 18.51 -4.79 15.23
N VAL A 227 18.82 -5.21 14.00
CA VAL A 227 18.65 -6.60 13.55
C VAL A 227 19.54 -7.55 14.36
N ARG A 228 20.81 -7.20 14.57
CA ARG A 228 21.75 -8.00 15.37
C ARG A 228 21.27 -8.19 16.80
N VAL A 229 20.92 -7.10 17.48
CA VAL A 229 20.38 -7.12 18.85
C VAL A 229 19.10 -7.94 18.93
N THR A 230 18.20 -7.79 17.95
CA THR A 230 16.96 -8.59 17.89
C THR A 230 17.25 -10.08 17.75
N LYS A 231 18.22 -10.46 16.90
CA LYS A 231 18.62 -11.87 16.74
C LYS A 231 19.25 -12.44 18.02
N GLU A 232 20.05 -11.66 18.72
CA GLU A 232 20.73 -12.09 19.96
C GLU A 232 19.78 -12.15 21.16
N ALA A 233 18.88 -11.19 21.29
CA ALA A 233 17.88 -11.16 22.37
C ALA A 233 16.76 -12.18 22.19
N SER A 234 16.55 -12.70 20.97
CA SER A 234 15.47 -13.62 20.67
C SER A 234 15.75 -15.02 21.25
N ALA A 235 14.84 -15.53 22.07
CA ALA A 235 14.88 -16.91 22.55
C ALA A 235 14.72 -17.97 21.43
N VAL A 236 14.34 -17.55 20.23
CA VAL A 236 14.14 -18.40 19.06
C VAL A 236 14.94 -17.90 17.88
N LYS A 237 15.43 -18.84 17.05
CA LYS A 237 16.15 -18.47 15.81
C LYS A 237 15.25 -17.66 14.90
N ILE A 238 15.68 -16.46 14.48
CA ILE A 238 15.09 -15.68 13.42
C ILE A 238 15.58 -16.26 12.08
N HIS A 239 14.65 -16.63 11.20
CA HIS A 239 14.94 -17.29 9.93
C HIS A 239 14.97 -16.29 8.77
N LEU A 240 14.10 -15.27 8.82
CA LEU A 240 13.97 -14.24 7.80
C LEU A 240 13.90 -12.86 8.45
N VAL A 241 14.50 -11.89 7.78
CA VAL A 241 14.38 -10.46 8.09
C VAL A 241 13.73 -9.79 6.89
N VAL A 242 12.64 -9.09 7.12
CA VAL A 242 11.92 -8.30 6.12
C VAL A 242 11.96 -6.84 6.55
N PHE A 243 12.27 -5.94 5.63
CA PHE A 243 12.09 -4.52 5.83
C PHE A 243 10.91 -4.00 5.03
N SER A 244 10.01 -3.26 5.71
CA SER A 244 8.97 -2.47 5.07
C SER A 244 9.39 -1.01 5.10
N LEU A 245 9.49 -0.37 3.93
CA LEU A 245 10.02 0.96 3.73
C LEU A 245 8.97 1.89 3.10
N CYS A 246 8.50 2.88 3.86
CA CYS A 246 7.76 4.00 3.31
C CYS A 246 8.75 5.07 2.83
N TRP A 247 8.69 5.48 1.54
CA TRP A 247 9.73 6.31 0.98
C TRP A 247 9.26 7.51 0.15
N ALA A 248 7.97 7.63 -0.16
CA ALA A 248 7.45 8.74 -0.96
C ALA A 248 6.16 9.29 -0.39
N HIS A 249 6.00 10.60 -0.56
CA HIS A 249 4.73 11.27 -0.42
C HIS A 249 3.77 10.89 -1.55
N ARG A 250 2.50 11.22 -1.39
CA ARG A 250 1.43 10.88 -2.34
C ARG A 250 1.56 11.59 -3.69
N LEU A 251 0.76 11.12 -4.63
CA LEU A 251 0.60 11.60 -6.01
C LEU A 251 0.54 13.13 -6.19
N GLU A 252 0.09 13.87 -5.20
CA GLU A 252 -0.04 15.34 -5.27
C GLU A 252 1.32 16.02 -5.38
N ASP A 253 2.36 15.43 -4.77
CA ASP A 253 3.74 15.91 -4.88
C ASP A 253 4.44 15.40 -6.16
N ALA A 254 3.97 14.31 -6.73
CA ALA A 254 4.47 13.71 -7.97
C ALA A 254 3.98 14.43 -9.25
N ALA A 255 3.06 15.38 -9.15
CA ALA A 255 2.57 16.18 -10.29
C ALA A 255 3.67 16.99 -10.98
N ALA A 256 4.89 17.01 -10.44
CA ALA A 256 6.06 17.68 -10.99
C ALA A 256 6.82 16.89 -12.08
N GLY A 257 6.34 15.73 -12.55
CA GLY A 257 6.81 15.12 -13.81
C GLY A 257 7.71 13.88 -13.74
N ALA A 258 8.01 13.33 -12.56
CA ALA A 258 8.94 12.18 -12.41
C ALA A 258 8.32 10.94 -11.73
N ALA A 259 7.03 10.75 -11.81
CA ALA A 259 6.25 9.91 -10.90
C ALA A 259 6.39 8.38 -11.09
N LEU A 260 7.10 7.90 -12.11
CA LEU A 260 7.28 6.47 -12.37
C LEU A 260 8.70 5.96 -12.07
N ASP A 261 9.61 6.85 -11.69
CA ASP A 261 11.00 6.51 -11.42
C ASP A 261 11.23 6.34 -9.90
N VAL A 262 11.98 5.33 -9.54
CA VAL A 262 12.47 5.17 -8.17
C VAL A 262 13.72 6.04 -8.00
N PRO A 263 13.73 7.02 -7.06
CA PRO A 263 14.87 7.87 -6.81
C PRO A 263 16.14 7.06 -6.47
N ALA A 264 17.30 7.57 -6.87
CA ALA A 264 18.57 6.86 -6.71
C ALA A 264 18.94 6.63 -5.24
N ASP A 265 18.64 7.58 -4.36
CA ASP A 265 18.84 7.50 -2.90
C ASP A 265 17.95 6.42 -2.26
N VAL A 266 16.67 6.36 -2.63
CA VAL A 266 15.75 5.30 -2.20
C VAL A 266 16.27 3.93 -2.64
N ARG A 267 16.72 3.83 -3.89
CA ARG A 267 17.26 2.59 -4.44
C ARG A 267 18.54 2.16 -3.73
N ALA A 268 19.45 3.10 -3.47
CA ALA A 268 20.69 2.84 -2.73
C ALA A 268 20.38 2.38 -1.31
N PHE A 269 19.43 3.04 -0.63
CA PHE A 269 19.03 2.67 0.72
C PHE A 269 18.37 1.28 0.77
N ALA A 270 17.43 0.99 -0.14
CA ALA A 270 16.78 -0.31 -0.21
C ALA A 270 17.77 -1.46 -0.45
N ARG A 271 18.76 -1.25 -1.33
CA ARG A 271 19.88 -2.20 -1.51
C ARG A 271 20.76 -2.31 -0.26
N GLY A 272 21.02 -1.20 0.42
CA GLY A 272 21.74 -1.18 1.69
C GLY A 272 21.05 -1.98 2.80
N LEU A 273 19.70 -2.03 2.82
CA LEU A 273 18.95 -2.92 3.73
C LEU A 273 19.23 -4.40 3.45
N VAL A 274 19.41 -4.79 2.18
CA VAL A 274 19.82 -6.15 1.81
C VAL A 274 21.27 -6.40 2.24
N ASP A 275 22.20 -5.54 1.83
CA ASP A 275 23.64 -5.77 1.96
C ASP A 275 24.12 -5.66 3.41
N MET A 276 23.62 -4.68 4.19
CA MET A 276 24.10 -4.40 5.54
C MET A 276 23.20 -4.99 6.63
N CYS A 277 21.88 -5.05 6.41
CA CYS A 277 20.95 -5.55 7.43
C CYS A 277 20.55 -7.01 7.18
N GLY A 278 20.93 -7.60 6.05
CA GLY A 278 20.59 -8.97 5.66
C GLY A 278 19.10 -9.18 5.43
N ALA A 279 18.44 -8.20 4.82
CA ALA A 279 17.04 -8.32 4.44
C ALA A 279 16.86 -9.41 3.39
N SER A 280 15.95 -10.33 3.64
CA SER A 280 15.52 -11.36 2.68
C SER A 280 14.52 -10.82 1.64
N LEU A 281 13.91 -9.68 1.95
CA LEU A 281 12.93 -8.95 1.15
C LEU A 281 12.85 -7.51 1.62
N VAL A 282 12.70 -6.57 0.68
CA VAL A 282 12.30 -5.18 0.96
C VAL A 282 10.92 -4.93 0.35
N HIS A 283 9.96 -4.57 1.21
CA HIS A 283 8.60 -4.20 0.87
C HIS A 283 8.47 -2.68 0.90
N GLY A 284 8.51 -2.03 -0.26
CA GLY A 284 8.35 -0.59 -0.40
C GLY A 284 6.88 -0.20 -0.51
N HIS A 285 6.53 0.93 0.08
CA HIS A 285 5.21 1.56 0.02
C HIS A 285 5.31 3.09 0.19
N GLY A 286 4.19 3.79 0.19
CA GLY A 286 4.09 5.25 0.19
C GLY A 286 3.50 5.78 -1.11
N PRO A 287 4.07 5.46 -2.30
CA PRO A 287 3.39 5.80 -3.55
C PRO A 287 2.06 5.04 -3.67
N SER A 288 0.97 5.78 -3.95
CA SER A 288 -0.37 5.17 -4.11
C SER A 288 -0.53 4.36 -5.41
N HIS A 289 0.48 4.35 -6.28
CA HIS A 289 0.52 3.60 -7.55
C HIS A 289 1.64 2.57 -7.55
N ALA A 290 1.48 1.54 -8.37
CA ALA A 290 2.47 0.48 -8.50
C ALA A 290 3.74 0.99 -9.19
N LEU A 291 4.90 0.58 -8.67
CA LEU A 291 6.22 0.84 -9.23
C LEU A 291 6.96 -0.47 -9.51
N GLY A 292 8.06 -0.38 -10.25
CA GLY A 292 8.88 -1.53 -10.60
C GLY A 292 9.45 -2.27 -9.40
N CYS A 293 10.01 -3.43 -9.66
CA CYS A 293 10.73 -4.25 -8.68
C CYS A 293 12.10 -4.66 -9.23
N GLU A 294 13.02 -4.99 -8.34
CA GLU A 294 14.31 -5.56 -8.72
C GLU A 294 14.68 -6.76 -7.84
N VAL A 295 15.63 -7.54 -8.28
CA VAL A 295 16.28 -8.58 -7.49
C VAL A 295 17.71 -8.14 -7.21
N TRP A 296 18.05 -7.96 -5.93
CA TRP A 296 19.38 -7.56 -5.49
C TRP A 296 19.96 -8.62 -4.56
N HIS A 297 21.08 -9.22 -4.96
CA HIS A 297 21.76 -10.29 -4.21
C HIS A 297 20.83 -11.43 -3.75
N GLY A 298 19.84 -11.78 -4.59
CA GLY A 298 18.87 -12.84 -4.30
C GLY A 298 17.68 -12.40 -3.42
N ALA A 299 17.61 -11.14 -3.02
CA ALA A 299 16.46 -10.57 -2.32
C ALA A 299 15.61 -9.71 -3.29
N PRO A 300 14.30 -9.94 -3.38
CA PRO A 300 13.43 -9.04 -4.12
C PRO A 300 13.26 -7.71 -3.36
N ILE A 301 13.27 -6.62 -4.11
CA ILE A 301 12.94 -5.27 -3.67
C ILE A 301 11.70 -4.84 -4.45
N LEU A 302 10.57 -4.72 -3.75
CA LEU A 302 9.28 -4.28 -4.30
C LEU A 302 9.14 -2.81 -3.95
N TYR A 303 9.34 -1.88 -4.89
CA TYR A 303 9.37 -0.45 -4.57
C TYR A 303 8.00 0.14 -4.22
N SER A 304 6.95 -0.27 -4.89
CA SER A 304 5.56 -0.03 -4.49
C SER A 304 4.62 -1.02 -5.16
N LEU A 305 3.67 -1.52 -4.40
CA LEU A 305 2.57 -2.35 -4.90
C LEU A 305 1.32 -1.53 -5.23
N GLY A 306 1.33 -0.21 -4.97
CA GLY A 306 0.17 0.66 -5.07
C GLY A 306 -0.77 0.55 -3.86
N ALA A 307 -1.91 1.23 -3.89
CA ALA A 307 -2.89 1.16 -2.82
C ALA A 307 -3.77 -0.09 -2.96
N VAL A 308 -3.77 -0.94 -1.93
CA VAL A 308 -4.64 -2.13 -1.89
C VAL A 308 -6.09 -1.70 -1.75
N VAL A 309 -6.38 -0.78 -0.81
CA VAL A 309 -7.70 -0.17 -0.64
C VAL A 309 -7.51 1.32 -0.43
N SER A 310 -8.24 2.13 -1.18
CA SER A 310 -8.20 3.59 -1.04
C SER A 310 -9.45 4.24 -1.63
N ASP A 311 -9.87 5.36 -1.07
CA ASP A 311 -10.94 6.19 -1.61
C ASP A 311 -10.43 7.22 -2.64
N ALA A 312 -9.12 7.32 -2.86
CA ALA A 312 -8.53 8.27 -3.80
C ALA A 312 -9.08 8.13 -5.23
N CYS A 313 -9.58 6.93 -5.57
CA CYS A 313 -10.16 6.60 -6.87
C CYS A 313 -11.70 6.68 -6.91
N ALA A 314 -12.35 7.06 -5.81
CA ALA A 314 -13.80 7.29 -5.78
C ALA A 314 -14.20 8.59 -6.50
N GLY A 315 -13.23 9.48 -6.73
CA GLY A 315 -13.37 10.66 -7.58
C GLY A 315 -12.73 10.43 -8.97
N GLU A 316 -13.13 11.22 -9.97
CA GLU A 316 -12.44 11.23 -11.25
C GLU A 316 -11.03 11.80 -11.05
N SER A 317 -10.02 10.94 -11.03
CA SER A 317 -8.62 11.39 -11.13
C SER A 317 -8.44 12.12 -12.46
N ARG A 318 -7.91 13.34 -12.43
CA ARG A 318 -7.72 14.16 -13.65
C ARG A 318 -6.24 14.48 -13.83
N GLY A 319 -5.84 14.68 -15.08
CA GLY A 319 -4.47 15.08 -15.43
C GLY A 319 -3.41 14.00 -15.20
N ALA A 320 -2.21 14.42 -14.79
CA ALA A 320 -1.07 13.52 -14.59
C ALA A 320 -1.33 12.40 -13.57
N ALA A 321 -2.11 12.69 -12.52
CA ALA A 321 -2.48 11.69 -11.51
C ALA A 321 -3.30 10.53 -12.09
N ALA A 322 -4.15 10.78 -13.10
CA ALA A 322 -4.91 9.72 -13.77
C ALA A 322 -4.01 8.79 -14.60
N ALA A 323 -2.92 9.32 -15.17
CA ALA A 323 -1.98 8.54 -15.96
C ALA A 323 -1.20 7.50 -15.11
N LEU A 324 -1.05 7.74 -13.80
CA LEU A 324 -0.37 6.84 -12.88
C LEU A 324 -1.23 5.68 -12.42
N ARG A 325 -2.54 5.69 -12.71
CA ARG A 325 -3.50 4.64 -12.37
C ARG A 325 -3.43 4.23 -10.89
N PRO A 326 -3.66 5.19 -9.94
CA PRO A 326 -3.68 4.88 -8.51
C PRO A 326 -4.85 3.96 -8.12
N ASP A 327 -5.79 3.74 -9.04
CA ASP A 327 -6.87 2.75 -8.93
C ASP A 327 -6.35 1.32 -9.11
N LEU A 328 -5.12 1.13 -9.59
CA LEU A 328 -4.52 -0.17 -9.87
C LEU A 328 -3.36 -0.48 -8.92
N SER A 329 -3.29 -1.74 -8.50
CA SER A 329 -2.28 -2.21 -7.56
C SER A 329 -1.93 -3.67 -7.79
N PHE A 330 -0.98 -4.18 -7.00
CA PHE A 330 -0.66 -5.59 -6.94
C PHE A 330 -0.75 -6.09 -5.49
N PHE A 331 -1.09 -7.36 -5.36
CA PHE A 331 -0.74 -8.15 -4.18
C PHE A 331 0.43 -9.05 -4.54
N ALA A 332 1.49 -8.99 -3.76
CA ALA A 332 2.67 -9.83 -3.95
C ALA A 332 2.62 -11.06 -3.05
N SER A 333 2.74 -12.25 -3.63
CA SER A 333 2.93 -13.50 -2.90
C SER A 333 4.35 -14.00 -3.13
N VAL A 334 5.18 -13.92 -2.09
CA VAL A 334 6.60 -14.28 -2.13
C VAL A 334 6.76 -15.73 -1.73
N GLN A 335 7.22 -16.55 -2.67
CA GLN A 335 7.44 -17.97 -2.44
C GLN A 335 8.84 -18.22 -1.90
N PHE A 336 8.91 -18.86 -0.76
CA PHE A 336 10.16 -19.30 -0.13
C PHE A 336 10.36 -20.81 -0.24
N SER A 337 11.60 -21.19 -0.46
CA SER A 337 12.05 -22.59 -0.41
C SER A 337 12.06 -23.14 1.02
N GLY A 338 12.27 -24.43 1.14
CA GLY A 338 12.50 -25.07 2.45
C GLY A 338 13.76 -24.60 3.16
N SER A 339 14.74 -24.03 2.45
CA SER A 339 15.98 -23.44 2.99
C SER A 339 15.83 -21.95 3.35
N ASN A 340 14.69 -21.35 3.09
CA ASN A 340 14.35 -19.92 3.30
C ASN A 340 14.87 -18.98 2.21
N ASP A 341 15.28 -19.51 1.07
CA ASP A 341 15.64 -18.67 -0.09
C ASP A 341 14.36 -18.27 -0.82
N VAL A 342 14.32 -17.06 -1.38
CA VAL A 342 13.20 -16.65 -2.24
C VAL A 342 13.33 -17.39 -3.57
N GLU A 343 12.27 -18.09 -3.97
CA GLU A 343 12.21 -18.76 -5.27
C GLU A 343 11.70 -17.81 -6.35
N TYR A 344 10.56 -17.18 -6.12
CA TYR A 344 9.94 -16.19 -7.00
C TYR A 344 8.90 -15.35 -6.25
N VAL A 345 8.44 -14.29 -6.89
CA VAL A 345 7.31 -13.48 -6.43
C VAL A 345 6.19 -13.53 -7.47
N GLU A 346 4.97 -13.85 -7.04
CA GLU A 346 3.76 -13.67 -7.83
C GLU A 346 3.17 -12.29 -7.54
N LEU A 347 2.94 -11.49 -8.56
CA LEU A 347 2.27 -10.20 -8.50
C LEU A 347 0.87 -10.36 -9.09
N ARG A 348 -0.15 -10.33 -8.23
CA ARG A 348 -1.56 -10.47 -8.59
C ARG A 348 -2.17 -9.10 -8.84
N PRO A 349 -2.65 -8.82 -10.05
CA PRO A 349 -3.17 -7.51 -10.42
C PRO A 349 -4.54 -7.26 -9.79
N LEU A 350 -4.69 -6.10 -9.17
CA LEU A 350 -5.87 -5.66 -8.44
C LEU A 350 -6.33 -4.28 -8.93
N CYS A 351 -7.61 -3.98 -8.73
CA CYS A 351 -8.15 -2.65 -8.98
C CYS A 351 -9.14 -2.22 -7.88
N ASN A 352 -9.05 -0.95 -7.48
CA ASN A 352 -10.00 -0.29 -6.60
C ASN A 352 -11.14 0.28 -7.43
N ARG A 353 -12.37 -0.20 -7.21
CA ARG A 353 -13.57 0.34 -7.86
C ARG A 353 -14.67 0.50 -6.83
N LEU A 354 -15.27 1.68 -6.81
CA LEU A 354 -16.40 1.97 -5.93
C LEU A 354 -16.13 1.58 -4.47
N LEU A 355 -14.94 1.94 -3.96
CA LEU A 355 -14.49 1.66 -2.59
C LEU A 355 -14.27 0.18 -2.26
N GLN A 356 -14.18 -0.68 -3.28
CA GLN A 356 -13.96 -2.11 -3.15
C GLN A 356 -12.73 -2.55 -3.95
N LEU A 357 -12.01 -3.52 -3.42
CA LEU A 357 -10.88 -4.15 -4.09
C LEU A 357 -11.37 -5.31 -4.96
N ASN A 358 -10.98 -5.31 -6.22
CA ASN A 358 -11.35 -6.34 -7.19
C ASN A 358 -10.13 -6.84 -7.97
N PRO A 359 -10.16 -8.07 -8.52
CA PRO A 359 -9.13 -8.50 -9.46
C PRO A 359 -9.14 -7.59 -10.72
N ALA A 360 -7.98 -7.09 -11.11
CA ALA A 360 -7.86 -6.34 -12.36
C ALA A 360 -7.95 -7.30 -13.56
N ARG A 361 -8.80 -6.97 -14.54
CA ARG A 361 -9.05 -7.78 -15.75
C ARG A 361 -8.86 -6.96 -17.02
N GLY A 362 -8.83 -7.63 -18.17
CA GLY A 362 -8.82 -6.98 -19.48
C GLY A 362 -7.75 -5.90 -19.62
N ARG A 363 -8.15 -4.69 -19.93
CA ARG A 363 -7.27 -3.53 -20.15
C ARG A 363 -6.49 -3.12 -18.90
N ASP A 364 -7.11 -3.18 -17.71
CA ASP A 364 -6.45 -2.79 -16.45
C ASP A 364 -5.31 -3.75 -16.12
N ARG A 365 -5.55 -5.06 -16.26
CA ARG A 365 -4.50 -6.08 -16.11
C ARG A 365 -3.38 -5.89 -17.13
N LYS A 366 -3.71 -5.64 -18.40
CA LYS A 366 -2.72 -5.41 -19.44
C LYS A 366 -1.86 -4.19 -19.11
N TRP A 367 -2.47 -3.09 -18.70
CA TRP A 367 -1.75 -1.87 -18.33
C TRP A 367 -0.76 -2.14 -17.19
N LEU A 368 -1.21 -2.81 -16.11
CA LEU A 368 -0.35 -3.19 -14.98
C LEU A 368 0.83 -4.06 -15.43
N TYR A 369 0.60 -5.00 -16.34
CA TYR A 369 1.64 -5.90 -16.84
C TYR A 369 2.68 -5.16 -17.66
N ASP A 370 2.25 -4.30 -18.56
CA ASP A 370 3.13 -3.50 -19.42
C ASP A 370 3.95 -2.53 -18.55
N ALA A 371 3.31 -1.83 -17.62
CA ALA A 371 3.96 -0.88 -16.72
C ALA A 371 4.99 -1.55 -15.81
N MET A 372 4.61 -2.62 -15.11
CA MET A 372 5.51 -3.35 -14.21
C MET A 372 6.71 -3.94 -14.96
N THR A 373 6.49 -4.52 -16.14
CA THR A 373 7.56 -5.10 -16.96
C THR A 373 8.55 -4.03 -17.40
N LYS A 374 8.06 -2.87 -17.86
CA LYS A 374 8.90 -1.76 -18.30
C LYS A 374 9.72 -1.19 -17.14
N MET A 375 9.05 -0.79 -16.05
CA MET A 375 9.70 -0.19 -14.89
C MET A 375 10.74 -1.11 -14.26
N SER A 376 10.45 -2.42 -14.14
CA SER A 376 11.40 -3.39 -13.58
C SER A 376 12.62 -3.60 -14.47
N ALA A 377 12.45 -3.57 -15.79
CA ALA A 377 13.57 -3.64 -16.73
C ALA A 377 14.51 -2.42 -16.60
N GLU A 378 13.97 -1.23 -16.34
CA GLU A 378 14.73 0.01 -16.11
C GLU A 378 15.48 -0.01 -14.76
N LEU A 379 15.01 -0.80 -13.79
CA LEU A 379 15.64 -1.01 -12.47
C LEU A 379 16.74 -2.08 -12.49
N GLY A 380 17.57 -2.15 -13.51
CA GLY A 380 18.73 -3.05 -13.58
C GLY A 380 18.50 -4.30 -14.43
N GLY A 381 17.55 -4.23 -15.37
CA GLY A 381 17.29 -5.35 -16.29
C GLY A 381 16.49 -6.48 -15.66
N THR A 382 15.78 -6.21 -14.58
CA THR A 382 14.95 -7.20 -13.90
C THR A 382 13.82 -7.68 -14.81
N ARG A 383 13.78 -8.98 -15.06
CA ARG A 383 12.80 -9.61 -15.94
C ARG A 383 11.57 -10.04 -15.13
N VAL A 384 10.41 -9.57 -15.54
CA VAL A 384 9.11 -10.04 -15.04
C VAL A 384 8.42 -10.81 -16.15
N VAL A 385 7.77 -11.93 -15.83
CA VAL A 385 7.17 -12.85 -16.79
C VAL A 385 5.66 -12.95 -16.56
N ALA A 386 4.87 -12.74 -17.61
CA ALA A 386 3.42 -12.94 -17.53
C ALA A 386 3.08 -14.44 -17.51
N ALA A 387 2.27 -14.86 -16.53
CA ALA A 387 1.84 -16.23 -16.35
C ALA A 387 0.36 -16.29 -15.96
N LYS A 388 -0.50 -16.67 -16.88
CA LYS A 388 -1.97 -16.68 -16.70
C LYS A 388 -2.47 -15.32 -16.17
N ASP A 389 -2.95 -15.31 -14.92
CA ASP A 389 -3.56 -14.15 -14.28
C ASP A 389 -2.60 -13.40 -13.33
N VAL A 390 -1.32 -13.73 -13.34
CA VAL A 390 -0.28 -13.11 -12.49
C VAL A 390 0.94 -12.72 -13.32
N LEU A 391 1.74 -11.77 -12.79
CA LEU A 391 3.12 -11.58 -13.18
C LEU A 391 4.03 -12.35 -12.22
N VAL A 392 5.11 -12.90 -12.72
CA VAL A 392 6.11 -13.60 -11.92
C VAL A 392 7.44 -12.88 -12.04
N LEU A 393 8.00 -12.51 -10.89
CA LEU A 393 9.38 -12.10 -10.75
C LEU A 393 10.21 -13.32 -10.31
N PRO A 394 10.98 -13.95 -11.20
CA PRO A 394 11.84 -15.05 -10.81
C PRO A 394 13.04 -14.53 -10.02
N VAL A 395 13.36 -15.18 -8.90
CA VAL A 395 14.54 -14.89 -8.09
C VAL A 395 15.59 -15.98 -8.24
N THR A 396 15.27 -17.20 -7.81
CA THR A 396 16.15 -18.37 -8.01
C THR A 396 15.54 -19.39 -8.94
N THR A 397 14.22 -19.47 -9.00
CA THR A 397 13.49 -20.41 -9.84
C THR A 397 12.33 -19.73 -10.57
N LEU A 398 11.87 -20.34 -11.64
CA LEU A 398 10.65 -19.96 -12.34
C LEU A 398 9.63 -21.10 -12.20
N PRO A 399 8.39 -20.83 -11.72
CA PRO A 399 7.39 -21.89 -11.63
C PRO A 399 7.04 -22.45 -13.01
N GLU A 400 6.75 -23.75 -13.07
CA GLU A 400 6.49 -24.45 -14.35
C GLU A 400 5.38 -23.81 -15.19
N TYR A 401 4.34 -23.28 -14.55
CA TYR A 401 3.23 -22.61 -15.25
C TYR A 401 3.63 -21.25 -15.88
N ALA A 402 4.76 -20.67 -15.46
CA ALA A 402 5.30 -19.43 -16.02
C ALA A 402 6.26 -19.68 -17.19
N THR A 403 6.61 -20.93 -17.49
CA THR A 403 7.44 -21.23 -18.67
C THR A 403 6.66 -20.89 -19.94
N PRO A 404 7.25 -20.15 -20.90
CA PRO A 404 6.61 -19.91 -22.19
C PRO A 404 6.29 -21.23 -22.86
N ARG A 405 5.03 -21.49 -23.21
CA ARG A 405 4.72 -22.61 -24.09
C ARG A 405 5.50 -22.39 -25.40
N PRO A 406 6.13 -23.42 -25.97
CA PRO A 406 6.71 -23.31 -27.29
C PRO A 406 5.64 -22.75 -28.24
N ALA A 407 6.01 -21.72 -28.99
CA ALA A 407 5.08 -21.09 -29.92
C ALA A 407 4.50 -22.20 -30.83
N PRO A 408 3.16 -22.26 -31.00
CA PRO A 408 2.59 -23.22 -31.93
C PRO A 408 3.26 -23.02 -33.30
N PRO A 409 3.54 -24.07 -34.03
CA PRO A 409 4.15 -23.95 -35.33
C PRO A 409 3.35 -22.95 -36.16
N ARG A 410 4.04 -21.95 -36.72
CA ARG A 410 3.39 -20.91 -37.53
C ARG A 410 2.53 -21.58 -38.59
N ARG A 411 1.21 -21.41 -38.53
CA ARG A 411 0.33 -21.77 -39.61
C ARG A 411 0.84 -21.07 -40.89
N PRO A 412 0.94 -21.77 -42.00
CA PRO A 412 1.24 -21.11 -43.26
C PRO A 412 0.19 -19.99 -43.46
N PRO A 413 0.62 -18.83 -44.00
CA PRO A 413 -0.32 -17.73 -44.21
C PRO A 413 -1.47 -18.21 -45.11
N PRO A 414 -2.72 -17.83 -44.81
CA PRO A 414 -3.86 -18.17 -45.65
C PRO A 414 -3.60 -17.60 -47.06
N PRO A 415 -4.05 -18.31 -48.12
CA PRO A 415 -3.91 -17.80 -49.49
C PRO A 415 -4.55 -16.38 -49.56
N ARG A 416 -3.82 -15.44 -50.16
CA ARG A 416 -4.30 -14.07 -50.34
C ARG A 416 -5.65 -14.09 -51.05
N ALA A 417 -6.69 -13.68 -50.33
CA ALA A 417 -7.99 -13.40 -50.94
C ALA A 417 -7.83 -12.14 -51.81
N THR A 418 -7.96 -12.31 -53.08
CA THR A 418 -8.10 -11.21 -54.05
C THR A 418 -9.54 -10.72 -53.99
N GLY A 419 -9.74 -9.50 -53.50
CA GLY A 419 -10.94 -8.72 -53.71
C GLY A 419 -12.05 -8.83 -52.66
N GLY A 420 -12.32 -7.73 -51.95
CA GLY A 420 -13.55 -7.55 -51.19
C GLY A 420 -13.47 -6.37 -50.19
N ARG A 421 -14.05 -5.30 -50.58
CA ARG A 421 -14.56 -4.10 -49.84
C ARG A 421 -14.29 -4.02 -48.35
N THR A 422 -13.52 -3.00 -47.94
CA THR A 422 -13.39 -2.48 -46.58
C THR A 422 -14.75 -1.89 -46.13
N ALA A 423 -15.28 -2.37 -45.01
CA ALA A 423 -16.35 -1.70 -44.28
C ALA A 423 -15.81 -0.45 -43.56
N PRO A 424 -16.58 0.62 -43.42
CA PRO A 424 -16.12 1.82 -42.76
C PRO A 424 -15.95 1.62 -41.25
N TYR A 425 -14.80 2.04 -40.74
CA TYR A 425 -14.46 2.16 -39.32
C TYR A 425 -15.49 3.04 -38.61
N THR A 426 -15.96 2.63 -37.44
CA THR A 426 -16.90 3.42 -36.65
C THR A 426 -16.16 4.43 -35.75
N ALA A 427 -16.77 5.59 -35.50
CA ALA A 427 -16.18 6.68 -34.71
C ALA A 427 -15.75 6.25 -33.27
N LEU A 428 -16.34 5.19 -32.75
CA LEU A 428 -15.97 4.61 -31.45
C LEU A 428 -14.59 3.94 -31.47
N GLU A 429 -14.22 3.29 -32.58
CA GLU A 429 -12.92 2.63 -32.73
C GLU A 429 -11.78 3.63 -32.91
N GLU A 430 -12.07 4.79 -33.54
CA GLU A 430 -11.09 5.90 -33.66
C GLU A 430 -10.81 6.57 -32.31
N GLU A 431 -11.82 6.73 -31.45
CA GLU A 431 -11.66 7.29 -30.10
C GLU A 431 -10.90 6.33 -29.18
N GLU A 432 -11.10 5.04 -29.31
CA GLU A 432 -10.34 4.01 -28.58
C GLU A 432 -8.87 3.96 -29.01
N HIS A 433 -8.60 4.06 -30.31
CA HIS A 433 -7.23 4.12 -30.83
C HIS A 433 -6.49 5.40 -30.41
N ALA A 434 -7.19 6.54 -30.37
CA ALA A 434 -6.63 7.80 -29.90
C ALA A 434 -6.27 7.75 -28.40
N ARG A 435 -7.10 7.13 -27.56
CA ARG A 435 -6.82 6.91 -26.14
C ARG A 435 -5.65 5.95 -25.91
N ALA A 436 -5.56 4.88 -26.70
CA ALA A 436 -4.45 3.94 -26.64
C ALA A 436 -3.12 4.58 -27.09
N ALA A 437 -3.16 5.44 -28.11
CA ALA A 437 -2.00 6.19 -28.59
C ALA A 437 -1.53 7.24 -27.57
N ALA A 438 -2.46 7.91 -26.88
CA ALA A 438 -2.13 8.87 -25.81
C ALA A 438 -1.48 8.17 -24.60
N ALA A 439 -1.95 6.99 -24.23
CA ALA A 439 -1.35 6.18 -23.17
C ALA A 439 0.06 5.69 -23.56
N ALA A 440 0.27 5.32 -24.82
CA ALA A 440 1.59 4.93 -25.32
C ALA A 440 2.58 6.09 -25.39
N ALA A 441 2.10 7.33 -25.60
CA ALA A 441 2.95 8.54 -25.63
C ALA A 441 3.53 8.89 -24.26
N VAL A 442 2.84 8.56 -23.17
CA VAL A 442 3.34 8.74 -21.78
C VAL A 442 4.56 7.85 -21.50
N PHE A 443 4.68 6.72 -22.21
CA PHE A 443 5.78 5.76 -22.06
C PHE A 443 6.86 5.87 -23.15
N ALA A 444 6.79 6.88 -24.03
CA ALA A 444 7.83 7.12 -25.04
C ALA A 444 9.06 7.80 -24.39
N PRO A 445 10.29 7.36 -24.68
CA PRO A 445 11.49 8.03 -24.16
C PRO A 445 11.56 9.47 -24.69
N PRO A 446 12.03 10.45 -23.87
CA PRO A 446 12.13 11.83 -24.30
C PRO A 446 13.08 11.94 -25.51
N SER A 447 12.58 12.51 -26.60
CA SER A 447 13.39 12.84 -27.76
C SER A 447 14.45 13.88 -27.36
N ARG A 448 15.73 13.58 -27.65
CA ARG A 448 16.85 14.49 -27.38
C ARG A 448 16.56 15.89 -27.95
N PRO A 449 16.77 16.96 -27.16
CA PRO A 449 16.56 18.31 -27.65
C PRO A 449 17.57 18.61 -28.76
N ARG A 450 17.07 19.01 -29.95
CA ARG A 450 17.90 19.63 -31.00
C ARG A 450 18.43 20.95 -30.46
N GLN A 451 19.75 21.07 -30.37
CA GLN A 451 20.44 22.31 -30.06
C GLN A 451 20.05 23.36 -31.10
N ARG A 452 19.47 24.47 -30.67
CA ARG A 452 19.38 25.71 -31.43
C ARG A 452 20.52 26.63 -31.01
N PRO A 453 21.10 27.41 -31.96
CA PRO A 453 22.22 28.26 -31.65
C PRO A 453 21.81 29.49 -30.83
N SER A 454 22.75 29.94 -30.02
CA SER A 454 22.72 31.09 -29.13
C SER A 454 22.31 32.41 -29.78
N ALA A 455 21.39 33.14 -29.14
CA ALA A 455 21.22 34.57 -29.34
C ALA A 455 21.30 35.30 -27.98
N ARG A 456 22.08 36.34 -27.99
CA ARG A 456 22.61 37.21 -26.95
C ARG A 456 21.57 37.79 -25.98
N ALA A 457 22.04 37.99 -24.76
CA ALA A 457 21.46 38.70 -23.64
C ALA A 457 20.95 40.11 -23.98
N ARG A 458 19.81 40.48 -23.36
CA ARG A 458 19.52 41.85 -22.92
C ARG A 458 18.86 41.83 -21.56
N THR A 459 19.50 42.49 -20.64
CA THR A 459 19.10 42.85 -19.29
C THR A 459 18.06 43.97 -19.32
N ALA A 460 17.07 43.91 -18.41
CA ALA A 460 16.46 45.08 -17.75
C ALA A 460 15.52 44.66 -16.63
N PRO A 461 15.13 45.55 -15.70
CA PRO A 461 15.21 45.28 -14.26
C PRO A 461 13.85 45.12 -13.59
N TYR A 462 13.91 44.54 -12.39
CA TYR A 462 12.82 44.35 -11.47
C TYR A 462 12.46 45.67 -10.76
N THR A 463 11.18 46.04 -10.75
CA THR A 463 10.64 47.05 -9.83
C THR A 463 9.49 46.43 -9.03
N SER A 464 9.62 46.59 -7.72
CA SER A 464 8.64 46.28 -6.69
C SER A 464 7.46 47.24 -6.71
N SER A 465 6.25 46.78 -6.44
CA SER A 465 5.26 47.61 -5.75
C SER A 465 4.24 46.76 -5.00
N SER A 466 4.14 47.09 -3.76
CA SER A 466 3.19 46.80 -2.68
C SER A 466 1.73 47.16 -2.98
N ARG A 467 0.80 46.45 -2.31
CA ARG A 467 -0.41 46.91 -1.59
C ARG A 467 -1.24 45.68 -1.26
N ALA A 468 -1.49 45.31 -0.01
CA ALA A 468 -2.27 45.89 1.08
C ALA A 468 -3.80 46.01 0.79
N ASP A 469 -4.52 45.53 1.78
CA ASP A 469 -5.89 45.80 2.22
C ASP A 469 -7.04 44.98 1.59
N TYR A 470 -7.75 44.21 2.46
CA TYR A 470 -9.10 44.52 2.90
C TYR A 470 -9.72 43.47 3.85
N PHE A 471 -10.18 43.98 5.01
CA PHE A 471 -11.25 43.54 5.97
C PHE A 471 -11.00 42.30 6.82
N GLY A 472 -11.03 42.31 8.09
CA GLY A 472 -11.65 43.12 9.17
C GLY A 472 -13.06 42.62 9.47
N GLY A 473 -13.24 41.94 10.61
CA GLY A 473 -14.53 41.52 11.09
C GLY A 473 -14.43 40.75 12.41
N ASP A 474 -14.33 41.49 13.52
CA ASP A 474 -14.49 40.99 14.90
C ASP A 474 -15.93 40.52 15.13
N VAL A 475 -16.10 39.37 15.79
CA VAL A 475 -17.30 39.06 16.57
C VAL A 475 -16.88 38.43 17.89
N GLU A 476 -16.91 39.23 18.93
CA GLU A 476 -17.00 38.79 20.33
C GLU A 476 -18.35 38.14 20.60
N LEU A 477 -18.34 37.07 21.37
CA LEU A 477 -19.41 36.61 22.27
C LEU A 477 -18.80 35.50 23.13
N GLY A 478 -18.58 35.62 24.39
CA GLY A 478 -19.54 35.78 25.45
C GLY A 478 -19.22 34.66 26.44
N LEU A 479 -18.52 35.00 27.53
CA LEU A 479 -18.19 34.12 28.68
C LEU A 479 -19.46 33.67 29.40
N GLY A 480 -19.62 32.37 29.60
CA GLY A 480 -20.58 31.77 30.51
C GLY A 480 -19.92 30.66 31.33
N SER A 481 -19.58 30.99 32.57
CA SER A 481 -19.05 30.08 33.60
C SER A 481 -20.13 29.13 34.11
N ALA A 482 -19.84 27.84 34.19
CA ALA A 482 -20.56 26.93 35.09
C ALA A 482 -19.60 25.89 35.69
N ALA A 483 -19.72 25.83 37.00
CA ALA A 483 -18.87 25.24 38.00
C ALA A 483 -18.58 23.74 37.89
N ALA A 484 -17.38 23.42 38.34
CA ALA A 484 -16.89 22.10 38.72
C ALA A 484 -17.80 21.37 39.72
N LYS A 485 -18.10 20.08 39.48
CA LYS A 485 -18.42 19.13 40.54
C LYS A 485 -17.55 17.89 40.40
N GLY A 486 -16.84 17.63 41.49
CA GLY A 486 -15.80 16.63 41.63
C GLY A 486 -16.25 15.19 41.43
N TRP A 487 -15.34 14.43 40.91
CA TRP A 487 -15.37 12.98 40.84
C TRP A 487 -14.51 12.39 41.97
N ARG A 488 -15.06 11.45 42.73
CA ARG A 488 -14.33 10.65 43.73
C ARG A 488 -14.19 9.20 43.21
N PRO A 489 -13.02 8.54 43.39
CA PRO A 489 -12.82 7.15 42.98
C PRO A 489 -13.26 6.20 44.11
N GLY A 490 -13.82 5.06 43.70
CA GLY A 490 -13.97 3.90 44.56
C GLY A 490 -15.33 3.24 44.49
N GLN A 491 -15.46 2.21 43.65
CA GLN A 491 -16.15 0.96 43.96
C GLN A 491 -15.95 -0.03 42.80
N GLU A 492 -15.33 -1.15 43.13
CA GLU A 492 -15.18 -2.32 42.26
C GLU A 492 -16.55 -2.96 42.03
N SER A 493 -16.84 -3.35 40.81
CA SER A 493 -17.90 -4.30 40.49
C SER A 493 -17.36 -5.41 39.55
N PRO A 494 -17.91 -6.62 39.62
CA PRO A 494 -17.22 -7.84 39.21
C PRO A 494 -17.18 -7.99 37.67
N ARG A 495 -16.03 -8.49 37.20
CA ARG A 495 -15.76 -8.84 35.79
C ARG A 495 -16.70 -9.96 35.33
N SER A 496 -17.57 -9.66 34.39
CA SER A 496 -18.20 -10.66 33.54
C SER A 496 -17.31 -10.87 32.31
N THR A 497 -16.79 -12.07 32.16
CA THR A 497 -16.11 -12.53 30.94
C THR A 497 -17.08 -12.54 29.78
N PRO A 498 -16.70 -11.99 28.59
CA PRO A 498 -17.52 -12.14 27.41
C PRO A 498 -17.45 -13.59 26.90
N PRO A 499 -18.50 -14.08 26.25
CA PRO A 499 -18.54 -15.45 25.74
C PRO A 499 -17.57 -15.60 24.56
N VAL A 500 -16.81 -16.69 24.59
CA VAL A 500 -15.95 -17.16 23.51
C VAL A 500 -16.82 -17.42 22.28
N SER A 501 -16.52 -16.77 21.18
CA SER A 501 -17.21 -16.96 19.90
C SER A 501 -16.92 -18.36 19.31
N PRO A 502 -17.88 -18.96 18.60
CA PRO A 502 -17.74 -20.30 18.07
C PRO A 502 -16.82 -20.37 16.84
N ASN A 503 -15.95 -21.33 16.90
CA ASN A 503 -15.20 -22.07 15.88
C ASN A 503 -15.52 -21.73 14.41
N TRP A 504 -14.67 -20.91 13.77
CA TRP A 504 -14.74 -20.55 12.36
C TRP A 504 -14.21 -21.65 11.40
N ARG A 505 -13.50 -22.66 11.92
CA ARG A 505 -12.94 -23.78 11.12
C ARG A 505 -13.98 -24.71 10.47
N ALA A 506 -15.26 -24.58 10.82
CA ALA A 506 -16.31 -25.45 10.29
C ALA A 506 -17.01 -24.92 9.00
N LYS A 507 -16.56 -23.80 8.41
CA LYS A 507 -17.19 -23.21 7.21
C LYS A 507 -16.44 -23.47 5.90
N GLU A 508 -15.30 -24.15 5.91
CA GLU A 508 -14.50 -24.40 4.69
C GLU A 508 -15.09 -25.43 3.73
N ASP A 509 -16.04 -26.26 4.16
CA ASP A 509 -16.56 -27.39 3.33
C ASP A 509 -17.71 -27.03 2.37
N ARG A 510 -18.09 -25.76 2.23
CA ARG A 510 -19.24 -25.40 1.34
C ARG A 510 -18.92 -24.50 0.14
N ALA A 511 -17.68 -24.09 -0.06
CA ALA A 511 -17.30 -23.16 -1.14
C ALA A 511 -16.79 -23.86 -2.43
N SER A 512 -16.85 -25.17 -2.55
CA SER A 512 -16.46 -25.89 -3.76
C SER A 512 -17.66 -26.10 -4.71
N ARG A 513 -18.21 -25.02 -5.27
CA ARG A 513 -19.00 -25.09 -6.50
C ARG A 513 -18.28 -24.34 -7.60
N THR A 514 -17.91 -25.09 -8.60
CA THR A 514 -17.21 -24.71 -9.82
C THR A 514 -17.95 -23.61 -10.57
N PHE A 515 -17.30 -22.44 -10.71
CA PHE A 515 -17.71 -21.43 -11.67
C PHE A 515 -16.95 -21.65 -12.99
N SER A 516 -17.65 -21.41 -14.09
CA SER A 516 -17.15 -21.49 -15.46
C SER A 516 -15.86 -20.68 -15.63
N THR A 517 -14.91 -21.24 -16.33
CA THR A 517 -13.56 -20.69 -16.56
C THR A 517 -13.47 -19.95 -17.91
N ASP A 518 -14.51 -19.30 -18.37
CA ASP A 518 -14.44 -18.47 -19.58
C ASP A 518 -13.94 -17.08 -19.20
N PRO A 519 -12.75 -16.64 -19.65
CA PRO A 519 -12.10 -15.39 -19.23
C PRO A 519 -12.78 -14.12 -19.78
N ASP A 520 -13.74 -14.23 -20.68
CA ASP A 520 -14.41 -13.10 -21.35
C ASP A 520 -15.90 -12.94 -20.99
N GLU A 521 -16.44 -13.79 -20.12
CA GLU A 521 -17.83 -13.70 -19.69
C GLU A 521 -17.97 -12.74 -18.50
N GLU A 522 -18.49 -11.55 -18.73
CA GLU A 522 -18.88 -10.60 -17.69
C GLU A 522 -20.09 -11.16 -16.94
N VAL A 523 -19.88 -11.75 -15.77
CA VAL A 523 -20.97 -12.09 -14.86
C VAL A 523 -21.59 -10.80 -14.33
N PRO A 524 -22.88 -10.53 -14.55
CA PRO A 524 -23.53 -9.34 -14.03
C PRO A 524 -23.47 -9.30 -12.50
N LEU A 525 -23.23 -8.13 -11.95
CA LEU A 525 -23.09 -7.89 -10.50
C LEU A 525 -24.28 -8.46 -9.70
N ASP A 526 -25.48 -8.45 -10.28
CA ASP A 526 -26.70 -8.99 -9.69
C ASP A 526 -26.68 -10.51 -9.49
N GLU A 527 -25.94 -11.24 -10.32
CA GLU A 527 -25.80 -12.70 -10.22
C GLU A 527 -24.77 -13.08 -9.16
N LEU A 528 -23.71 -12.28 -9.04
CA LEU A 528 -22.72 -12.42 -7.97
C LEU A 528 -23.34 -12.15 -6.59
N ILE A 529 -24.19 -11.14 -6.47
CA ILE A 529 -24.90 -10.80 -5.22
C ILE A 529 -25.90 -11.89 -4.83
N ARG A 530 -26.53 -12.57 -5.79
CA ARG A 530 -27.44 -13.69 -5.50
C ARG A 530 -26.69 -14.94 -5.02
N SER A 531 -25.49 -15.19 -5.50
CA SER A 531 -24.69 -16.35 -5.09
C SER A 531 -24.13 -16.23 -3.65
N LEU A 532 -24.04 -15.01 -3.13
CA LEU A 532 -23.57 -14.72 -1.76
C LEU A 532 -24.70 -14.72 -0.72
N ARG A 533 -25.96 -14.94 -1.13
CA ARG A 533 -27.14 -14.97 -0.25
C ARG A 533 -27.60 -16.38 0.17
N VAL A 534 -26.80 -17.42 -0.06
CA VAL A 534 -27.13 -18.80 0.33
C VAL A 534 -26.21 -19.28 1.46
#